data_19c464b48d1acb39dbf71b8c21f433e4
#
_entry.id   19c464b48d1acb39dbf71b8c21f433e4
#
_cell.length_a   1.000
_cell.length_b   1.000
_cell.length_c   1.000
_cell.angle_alpha   90.00
_cell.angle_beta   90.00
_cell.angle_gamma   90.00
#
_symmetry.space_group_name_H-M   'P 1'
#
loop_
_entity.id
_entity.type
_entity.pdbx_description
1 polymer ?
#
loop_
_entity_poly.entity_id
_entity_poly.type
_entity_poly.pdbx_seq_one_letter_code
_entity_poly.pdbx_strand_id
1 'polypeptide(L)'
;MNKKIWFYLGFFVLLLGLFYLILFWGTDLWRKKLPTLSEVKEFEFVDQKGDTVTNRNVAGKVQVVEFFFTTCKGICPKMNTNMLRIADKYKGEDYFMIVSHTVDADKDPVGRMKFYADSLKIDGSKWLL
;
A
#
# COMPACT_ATOMS: atom_id res chain seq x y z
N MET A 1 -55.33 20.58 4.62
CA MET A 1 -53.90 20.27 4.82
C MET A 1 -53.25 21.49 5.46
N ASN A 2 -52.72 21.38 6.71
CA ASN A 2 -52.33 22.53 7.54
C ASN A 2 -51.12 23.28 6.96
N LYS A 3 -51.30 24.59 6.68
CA LYS A 3 -50.22 25.48 6.22
C LYS A 3 -48.96 25.39 7.09
N LYS A 4 -49.08 25.08 8.36
CA LYS A 4 -48.00 24.87 9.33
C LYS A 4 -47.10 23.65 8.96
N ILE A 5 -47.70 22.57 8.46
CA ILE A 5 -46.91 21.36 8.04
C ILE A 5 -46.00 21.67 6.86
N TRP A 6 -46.48 22.43 5.88
CA TRP A 6 -45.68 22.84 4.73
C TRP A 6 -44.51 23.78 5.12
N PHE A 7 -44.77 24.63 6.14
CA PHE A 7 -43.68 25.47 6.66
C PHE A 7 -42.60 24.65 7.36
N TYR A 8 -42.96 23.67 8.19
CA TYR A 8 -41.97 22.80 8.86
C TYR A 8 -41.22 21.89 7.87
N LEU A 9 -41.90 21.37 6.87
CA LEU A 9 -41.29 20.60 5.81
C LEU A 9 -40.25 21.44 5.01
N GLY A 10 -40.60 22.65 4.62
CA GLY A 10 -39.70 23.57 3.94
C GLY A 10 -38.49 23.94 4.79
N PHE A 11 -38.68 24.22 6.07
CA PHE A 11 -37.62 24.50 7.03
C PHE A 11 -36.67 23.28 7.21
N PHE A 12 -37.23 22.09 7.30
CA PHE A 12 -36.44 20.85 7.43
C PHE A 12 -35.59 20.56 6.17
N VAL A 13 -36.15 20.73 4.97
CA VAL A 13 -35.43 20.60 3.68
C VAL A 13 -34.33 21.64 3.59
N LEU A 14 -34.55 22.87 4.04
CA LEU A 14 -33.56 23.93 4.06
C LEU A 14 -32.36 23.58 5.00
N LEU A 15 -32.67 23.05 6.19
CA LEU A 15 -31.65 22.59 7.15
C LEU A 15 -30.84 21.42 6.59
N LEU A 16 -31.49 20.45 5.95
CA LEU A 16 -30.80 19.34 5.29
C LEU A 16 -29.91 19.84 4.15
N GLY A 17 -30.40 20.76 3.33
CA GLY A 17 -29.61 21.38 2.25
C GLY A 17 -28.38 22.13 2.78
N LEU A 18 -28.55 22.91 3.85
CA LEU A 18 -27.46 23.63 4.51
C LEU A 18 -26.43 22.64 5.11
N PHE A 19 -26.91 21.58 5.75
CA PHE A 19 -26.06 20.53 6.30
C PHE A 19 -25.24 19.83 5.20
N TYR A 20 -25.87 19.50 4.07
CA TYR A 20 -25.16 18.90 2.92
C TYR A 20 -24.14 19.87 2.32
N LEU A 21 -24.46 21.15 2.20
CA LEU A 21 -23.54 22.18 1.74
C LEU A 21 -22.32 22.30 2.65
N ILE A 22 -22.52 22.30 3.96
CA ILE A 22 -21.41 22.37 4.93
C ILE A 22 -20.55 21.11 4.85
N LEU A 23 -21.15 19.92 4.71
CA LEU A 23 -20.40 18.67 4.56
C LEU A 23 -19.59 18.60 3.24
N PHE A 24 -20.16 19.08 2.15
CA PHE A 24 -19.50 19.01 0.85
C PHE A 24 -18.46 20.11 0.63
N TRP A 25 -18.70 21.32 1.13
CA TRP A 25 -17.83 22.47 0.91
C TRP A 25 -16.95 22.82 2.12
N GLY A 26 -17.40 22.50 3.31
CA GLY A 26 -16.73 22.89 4.56
C GLY A 26 -15.78 21.83 5.12
N THR A 27 -15.84 20.60 4.65
CA THR A 27 -14.97 19.54 5.17
C THR A 27 -14.12 18.94 4.06
N ASP A 28 -12.82 19.13 4.17
CA ASP A 28 -11.79 18.47 3.34
C ASP A 28 -11.68 16.96 3.68
N LEU A 29 -12.78 16.34 4.15
CA LEU A 29 -12.83 14.95 4.61
C LEU A 29 -12.41 13.96 3.52
N TRP A 30 -12.59 14.32 2.25
CA TRP A 30 -12.21 13.49 1.10
C TRP A 30 -10.83 13.82 0.53
N ARG A 31 -10.18 14.89 1.00
CA ARG A 31 -8.88 15.36 0.50
C ARG A 31 -7.80 15.38 1.58
N LYS A 32 -7.85 14.50 2.56
CA LYS A 32 -6.70 14.35 3.45
C LYS A 32 -5.51 13.84 2.63
N LYS A 33 -4.78 14.78 2.05
CA LYS A 33 -3.40 14.50 1.61
C LYS A 33 -2.64 14.15 2.87
N LEU A 34 -2.19 12.90 2.94
CA LEU A 34 -1.30 12.48 4.03
C LEU A 34 -0.08 13.42 4.01
N PRO A 35 0.34 13.94 5.16
CA PRO A 35 1.54 14.76 5.21
C PRO A 35 2.74 13.92 4.76
N THR A 36 3.59 14.48 3.92
CA THR A 36 4.88 13.87 3.59
C THR A 36 5.75 13.95 4.84
N LEU A 37 6.05 12.80 5.44
CA LEU A 37 6.87 12.73 6.65
C LEU A 37 8.35 12.87 6.31
N SER A 38 8.79 12.24 5.23
CA SER A 38 10.15 12.32 4.70
C SER A 38 10.18 11.87 3.24
N GLU A 39 11.25 12.22 2.54
CA GLU A 39 11.55 11.70 1.23
C GLU A 39 12.45 10.47 1.34
N VAL A 40 12.24 9.50 0.45
CA VAL A 40 13.10 8.32 0.38
C VAL A 40 14.43 8.74 -0.23
N LYS A 41 15.53 8.55 0.53
CA LYS A 41 16.88 8.81 0.06
C LYS A 41 17.26 7.85 -1.07
N GLU A 42 18.31 8.19 -1.80
CA GLU A 42 18.90 7.26 -2.77
C GLU A 42 19.37 6.00 -2.07
N PHE A 43 19.06 4.86 -2.68
CA PHE A 43 19.46 3.55 -2.19
C PHE A 43 19.95 2.66 -3.34
N GLU A 44 20.74 1.68 -2.96
CA GLU A 44 21.20 0.62 -3.82
C GLU A 44 21.19 -0.69 -3.03
N PHE A 45 20.36 -1.65 -3.46
CA PHE A 45 20.23 -2.96 -2.84
C PHE A 45 20.40 -4.05 -3.91
N VAL A 46 20.58 -5.29 -3.48
CA VAL A 46 20.67 -6.45 -4.35
C VAL A 46 19.44 -7.31 -4.12
N ASP A 47 18.75 -7.69 -5.18
CA ASP A 47 17.56 -8.52 -5.10
C ASP A 47 17.87 -10.03 -5.00
N GLN A 48 16.84 -10.86 -4.92
CA GLN A 48 16.94 -12.32 -4.85
C GLN A 48 17.55 -12.97 -6.11
N LYS A 49 17.70 -12.23 -7.20
CA LYS A 49 18.35 -12.69 -8.43
C LYS A 49 19.82 -12.29 -8.50
N GLY A 50 20.24 -11.39 -7.62
CA GLY A 50 21.57 -10.78 -7.63
C GLY A 50 21.63 -9.50 -8.46
N ASP A 51 20.50 -8.97 -8.90
CA ASP A 51 20.43 -7.74 -9.67
C ASP A 51 20.40 -6.52 -8.73
N THR A 52 21.06 -5.43 -9.16
CA THR A 52 21.07 -4.18 -8.41
C THR A 52 19.74 -3.44 -8.57
N VAL A 53 19.11 -3.11 -7.46
CA VAL A 53 17.86 -2.34 -7.39
C VAL A 53 18.11 -0.96 -6.79
N THR A 54 17.73 0.07 -7.51
CA THR A 54 17.88 1.48 -7.13
C THR A 54 16.53 2.19 -7.19
N ASN A 55 16.48 3.45 -6.73
CA ASN A 55 15.30 4.32 -6.86
C ASN A 55 14.74 4.34 -8.30
N ARG A 56 15.59 4.21 -9.34
CA ARG A 56 15.16 4.23 -10.74
C ARG A 56 14.30 3.03 -11.12
N ASN A 57 14.60 1.86 -10.56
CA ASN A 57 13.87 0.61 -10.84
C ASN A 57 12.45 0.63 -10.29
N VAL A 58 12.23 1.42 -9.24
CA VAL A 58 10.95 1.50 -8.53
C VAL A 58 10.20 2.82 -8.77
N ALA A 59 10.82 3.77 -9.47
CA ALA A 59 10.24 5.08 -9.76
C ALA A 59 8.93 4.97 -10.52
N GLY A 60 7.95 5.79 -10.16
CA GLY A 60 6.62 5.84 -10.79
C GLY A 60 5.71 4.66 -10.47
N LYS A 61 6.13 3.75 -9.59
CA LYS A 61 5.32 2.61 -9.15
C LYS A 61 4.77 2.81 -7.75
N VAL A 62 3.57 2.27 -7.52
CA VAL A 62 3.02 2.13 -6.18
C VAL A 62 3.71 0.92 -5.53
N GLN A 63 4.44 1.17 -4.47
CA GLN A 63 5.22 0.16 -3.77
C GLN A 63 4.52 -0.24 -2.48
N VAL A 64 4.37 -1.55 -2.27
CA VAL A 64 4.07 -2.11 -0.95
C VAL A 64 5.38 -2.59 -0.36
N VAL A 65 5.83 -1.94 0.70
CA VAL A 65 7.09 -2.25 1.36
C VAL A 65 6.83 -3.05 2.63
N GLU A 66 7.59 -4.12 2.83
CA GLU A 66 7.58 -4.89 4.06
C GLU A 66 9.00 -5.21 4.52
N PHE A 67 9.12 -5.53 5.81
CA PHE A 67 10.35 -6.01 6.41
C PHE A 67 10.18 -7.45 6.90
N PHE A 68 11.15 -8.31 6.59
CA PHE A 68 11.11 -9.73 6.93
C PHE A 68 12.50 -10.27 7.27
N PHE A 69 12.59 -11.54 7.60
CA PHE A 69 13.82 -12.35 7.59
C PHE A 69 13.44 -13.80 7.35
N THR A 70 14.31 -14.55 6.64
CA THR A 70 13.96 -15.89 6.12
C THR A 70 13.71 -16.93 7.22
N THR A 71 14.28 -16.73 8.41
CA THR A 71 14.15 -17.66 9.55
C THR A 71 12.96 -17.35 10.46
N CYS A 72 12.14 -16.35 10.12
CA CYS A 72 10.98 -15.95 10.90
C CYS A 72 9.90 -17.03 10.91
N LYS A 73 9.64 -17.62 12.09
CA LYS A 73 8.58 -18.63 12.27
C LYS A 73 7.27 -18.06 12.81
N GLY A 74 7.22 -16.79 13.12
CA GLY A 74 6.10 -16.10 13.76
C GLY A 74 5.18 -15.42 12.77
N ILE A 75 5.29 -14.09 12.69
CA ILE A 75 4.35 -13.25 11.91
C ILE A 75 4.58 -13.31 10.40
N CYS A 76 5.84 -13.53 9.94
CA CYS A 76 6.19 -13.46 8.53
C CYS A 76 5.42 -14.44 7.64
N PRO A 77 5.15 -15.71 8.02
CA PRO A 77 4.32 -16.60 7.20
C PRO A 77 2.91 -16.06 6.95
N LYS A 78 2.30 -15.42 7.95
CA LYS A 78 0.98 -14.78 7.81
C LYS A 78 1.06 -13.54 6.93
N MET A 79 2.09 -12.75 7.09
CA MET A 79 2.35 -11.55 6.29
C MET A 79 2.55 -11.92 4.83
N ASN A 80 3.40 -12.91 4.53
CA ASN A 80 3.62 -13.42 3.18
C ASN A 80 2.33 -13.93 2.51
N THR A 81 1.47 -14.63 3.27
CA THR A 81 0.17 -15.08 2.75
C THR A 81 -0.68 -13.89 2.30
N ASN A 82 -0.67 -12.79 3.04
CA ASN A 82 -1.39 -11.58 2.68
C ASN A 82 -0.73 -10.88 1.47
N MET A 83 0.60 -10.84 1.42
CA MET A 83 1.34 -10.27 0.29
C MET A 83 1.11 -11.05 -1.00
N LEU A 84 1.07 -12.38 -0.95
CA LEU A 84 0.73 -13.22 -2.10
C LEU A 84 -0.67 -12.91 -2.66
N ARG A 85 -1.66 -12.66 -1.78
CA ARG A 85 -3.00 -12.23 -2.22
C ARG A 85 -2.98 -10.87 -2.91
N ILE A 86 -2.17 -9.93 -2.39
CA ILE A 86 -2.00 -8.61 -2.99
C ILE A 86 -1.29 -8.74 -4.33
N ALA A 87 -0.21 -9.51 -4.40
CA ALA A 87 0.54 -9.75 -5.64
C ALA A 87 -0.36 -10.36 -6.72
N ASP A 88 -1.17 -11.36 -6.37
CA ASP A 88 -2.12 -11.99 -7.33
C ASP A 88 -3.20 -11.01 -7.79
N LYS A 89 -3.74 -10.20 -6.87
CA LYS A 89 -4.75 -9.19 -7.19
C LYS A 89 -4.26 -8.13 -8.19
N TYR A 90 -3.00 -7.72 -8.08
CA TYR A 90 -2.41 -6.63 -8.87
C TYR A 90 -1.39 -7.12 -9.90
N LYS A 91 -1.34 -8.42 -10.21
CA LYS A 91 -0.34 -8.98 -11.13
C LYS A 91 -0.41 -8.40 -12.55
N GLY A 92 -1.59 -7.95 -12.99
CA GLY A 92 -1.81 -7.31 -14.27
C GLY A 92 -1.44 -5.83 -14.33
N GLU A 93 -1.12 -5.21 -13.21
CA GLU A 93 -0.92 -3.76 -13.08
C GLU A 93 0.57 -3.41 -13.15
N ASP A 94 1.00 -2.71 -14.19
CA ASP A 94 2.42 -2.36 -14.38
C ASP A 94 2.93 -1.31 -13.41
N TYR A 95 2.04 -0.52 -12.83
CA TYR A 95 2.35 0.50 -11.85
C TYR A 95 2.52 -0.03 -10.42
N PHE A 96 2.32 -1.34 -10.18
CA PHE A 96 2.35 -1.94 -8.86
C PHE A 96 3.55 -2.86 -8.68
N MET A 97 4.16 -2.82 -7.48
CA MET A 97 5.19 -3.78 -7.08
C MET A 97 5.25 -3.95 -5.56
N ILE A 98 5.81 -5.07 -5.13
CA ILE A 98 6.13 -5.35 -3.72
C ILE A 98 7.65 -5.31 -3.57
N VAL A 99 8.12 -4.70 -2.50
CA VAL A 99 9.55 -4.65 -2.14
C VAL A 99 9.69 -5.11 -0.69
N SER A 100 10.30 -6.27 -0.51
CA SER A 100 10.54 -6.85 0.81
C SER A 100 12.01 -6.70 1.19
N HIS A 101 12.27 -6.04 2.31
CA HIS A 101 13.63 -5.86 2.82
C HIS A 101 13.92 -6.86 3.94
N THR A 102 15.01 -7.63 3.80
CA THR A 102 15.48 -8.39 4.96
C THR A 102 16.07 -7.46 6.02
N VAL A 103 15.79 -7.75 7.29
CA VAL A 103 16.39 -7.05 8.42
C VAL A 103 17.59 -7.81 9.01
N ASP A 104 17.93 -8.97 8.43
CA ASP A 104 19.04 -9.84 8.86
C ASP A 104 19.93 -10.23 7.65
N ALA A 105 20.53 -9.23 7.03
CA ALA A 105 21.30 -9.39 5.79
C ALA A 105 22.45 -10.41 5.93
N ASP A 106 23.03 -10.54 7.11
CA ASP A 106 24.12 -11.50 7.37
C ASP A 106 23.64 -12.96 7.25
N LYS A 107 22.38 -13.22 7.62
CA LYS A 107 21.79 -14.57 7.56
C LYS A 107 20.98 -14.81 6.30
N ASP A 108 20.66 -13.76 5.56
CA ASP A 108 19.84 -13.80 4.36
C ASP A 108 20.62 -13.38 3.11
N PRO A 109 21.72 -14.07 2.73
CA PRO A 109 22.41 -13.80 1.50
C PRO A 109 21.53 -14.08 0.29
N VAL A 110 21.88 -13.54 -0.89
CA VAL A 110 21.11 -13.64 -2.15
C VAL A 110 20.61 -15.05 -2.44
N GLY A 111 21.49 -16.07 -2.31
CA GLY A 111 21.09 -17.47 -2.54
C GLY A 111 19.98 -17.96 -1.60
N ARG A 112 19.98 -17.49 -0.37
CA ARG A 112 18.94 -17.83 0.59
C ARG A 112 17.63 -17.09 0.31
N MET A 113 17.72 -15.81 -0.06
CA MET A 113 16.55 -15.03 -0.49
C MET A 113 15.93 -15.64 -1.75
N LYS A 114 16.75 -16.07 -2.71
CA LYS A 114 16.29 -16.80 -3.89
C LYS A 114 15.52 -18.07 -3.52
N PHE A 115 16.09 -18.92 -2.68
CA PHE A 115 15.43 -20.13 -2.21
C PHE A 115 14.09 -19.83 -1.50
N TYR A 116 14.07 -18.76 -0.69
CA TYR A 116 12.87 -18.31 0.00
C TYR A 116 11.79 -17.84 -0.97
N ALA A 117 12.15 -17.01 -1.96
CA ALA A 117 11.26 -16.56 -3.02
C ALA A 117 10.66 -17.73 -3.81
N ASP A 118 11.52 -18.70 -4.21
CA ASP A 118 11.12 -19.89 -4.94
C ASP A 118 10.12 -20.76 -4.10
N SER A 119 10.36 -20.89 -2.79
CA SER A 119 9.48 -21.62 -1.88
C SER A 119 8.08 -21.03 -1.75
N LEU A 120 7.99 -19.70 -1.87
CA LEU A 120 6.74 -18.94 -1.85
C LEU A 120 6.13 -18.75 -3.24
N LYS A 121 6.80 -19.20 -4.30
CA LYS A 121 6.42 -19.01 -5.71
C LYS A 121 6.24 -17.53 -6.08
N ILE A 122 7.14 -16.70 -5.59
CA ILE A 122 7.13 -15.26 -5.84
C ILE A 122 7.52 -14.98 -7.28
N ASP A 123 6.68 -14.20 -7.98
CA ASP A 123 7.04 -13.62 -9.28
C ASP A 123 7.99 -12.45 -9.09
N GLY A 124 9.26 -12.68 -9.35
CA GLY A 124 10.33 -11.68 -9.21
C GLY A 124 10.26 -10.52 -10.23
N SER A 125 9.21 -10.41 -11.05
CA SER A 125 8.95 -9.25 -11.89
C SER A 125 8.14 -8.18 -11.14
N LYS A 126 7.33 -8.61 -10.18
CA LYS A 126 6.40 -7.75 -9.41
C LYS A 126 6.74 -7.70 -7.92
N TRP A 127 7.62 -8.60 -7.46
CA TRP A 127 7.98 -8.70 -6.05
C TRP A 127 9.49 -8.92 -5.90
N LEU A 128 10.17 -7.92 -5.39
CA LEU A 128 11.60 -7.93 -5.08
C LEU A 128 11.82 -8.24 -3.59
N LEU A 129 12.83 -9.06 -3.30
CA LEU A 129 13.28 -9.37 -1.94
C LEU A 129 14.71 -8.86 -1.75
#